data_6d17d056aafbf23fc93b60468cc33046
#
_entry.id   6d17d056aafbf23fc93b60468cc33046
#
_cell.length_a   1.000
_cell.length_b   1.000
_cell.length_c   1.000
_cell.angle_alpha   90.00
_cell.angle_beta   90.00
_cell.angle_gamma   90.00
#
_symmetry.space_group_name_H-M   'P 1'
#
loop_
_entity.id
_entity.type
_entity.pdbx_description
1 polymer ?
#
loop_
_entity_poly.entity_id
_entity_poly.type
_entity_poly.pdbx_seq_one_letter_code
_entity_poly.pdbx_strand_id
1 'polypeptide(L)'
;MIKFLDIYKNDKELHSKILSEIKKFFKKGDFILGQSVSKFEKNFSKLCKSKFSISCANGTDALTLALKSLNLKQGSEVIIPAMTYCSTAFSVINANLKPILVDTKYMSPTIDLDKLKKKINKKTKVIMPVHLYGSVVDINKIKKMIGKRDIFIIDDCAQAHGAKDDKGKNVGSLANISTFSFYPGKNLGAYGDAGIITTNNKYYYSLLRKLRNLGSEKKFVHE
;
A
#
# COMPACT_ATOMS: atom_id res chain seq x y z
N MET A 1 -14.90 20.31 24.75
CA MET A 1 -14.97 20.05 23.31
C MET A 1 -14.75 18.55 23.06
N ILE A 2 -15.65 17.89 22.35
CA ILE A 2 -15.48 16.47 21.97
C ILE A 2 -14.54 16.42 20.75
N LYS A 3 -13.38 15.76 20.89
CA LYS A 3 -12.43 15.57 19.77
C LYS A 3 -12.98 14.52 18.81
N PHE A 4 -12.84 14.74 17.49
CA PHE A 4 -13.18 13.75 16.48
C PHE A 4 -12.31 12.48 16.62
N LEU A 5 -11.03 12.65 16.94
CA LEU A 5 -10.09 11.57 17.22
C LEU A 5 -9.15 12.01 18.35
N ASP A 6 -9.04 11.19 19.39
CA ASP A 6 -8.11 11.39 20.50
C ASP A 6 -7.15 10.20 20.62
N ILE A 7 -6.12 10.22 19.79
CA ILE A 7 -5.10 9.16 19.71
C ILE A 7 -4.42 8.97 21.07
N TYR A 8 -4.08 10.06 21.76
CA TYR A 8 -3.45 9.99 23.06
C TYR A 8 -4.27 9.19 24.07
N LYS A 9 -5.58 9.48 24.15
CA LYS A 9 -6.47 8.82 25.12
C LYS A 9 -6.67 7.34 24.76
N ASN A 10 -6.78 7.03 23.47
CA ASN A 10 -7.03 5.66 23.00
C ASN A 10 -5.83 4.73 23.25
N ASP A 11 -4.61 5.26 23.17
CA ASP A 11 -3.38 4.47 23.25
C ASP A 11 -2.59 4.69 24.53
N LYS A 12 -3.21 5.27 25.58
CA LYS A 12 -2.55 5.67 26.83
C LYS A 12 -1.70 4.56 27.46
N GLU A 13 -2.16 3.32 27.42
CA GLU A 13 -1.45 2.17 27.98
C GLU A 13 -0.18 1.80 27.21
N LEU A 14 -0.10 2.18 25.94
CA LEU A 14 1.06 1.91 25.08
C LEU A 14 2.17 2.94 25.24
N HIS A 15 1.87 4.16 25.75
CA HIS A 15 2.83 5.28 25.76
C HIS A 15 4.10 4.93 26.54
N SER A 16 3.98 4.36 27.75
CA SER A 16 5.15 3.99 28.54
C SER A 16 6.01 2.93 27.87
N LYS A 17 5.38 1.95 27.21
CA LYS A 17 6.07 0.91 26.42
C LYS A 17 6.79 1.51 25.23
N ILE A 18 6.13 2.41 24.49
CA ILE A 18 6.71 3.11 23.32
C ILE A 18 7.91 3.94 23.74
N LEU A 19 7.78 4.74 24.81
CA LEU A 19 8.90 5.55 25.33
C LEU A 19 10.08 4.70 25.78
N SER A 20 9.83 3.54 26.38
CA SER A 20 10.87 2.58 26.75
C SER A 20 11.62 2.05 25.51
N GLU A 21 10.87 1.68 24.45
CA GLU A 21 11.48 1.20 23.20
C GLU A 21 12.25 2.31 22.48
N ILE A 22 11.76 3.56 22.48
CA ILE A 22 12.46 4.72 21.93
C ILE A 22 13.80 4.94 22.65
N LYS A 23 13.85 4.86 24.00
CA LYS A 23 15.10 4.97 24.76
C LYS A 23 16.11 3.89 24.37
N LYS A 24 15.67 2.64 24.15
CA LYS A 24 16.55 1.55 23.68
C LYS A 24 17.05 1.81 22.26
N PHE A 25 16.19 2.35 21.40
CA PHE A 25 16.50 2.68 20.03
C PHE A 25 17.59 3.77 19.95
N PHE A 26 17.50 4.84 20.75
CA PHE A 26 18.53 5.88 20.83
C PHE A 26 19.89 5.30 21.25
N LYS A 27 19.91 4.39 22.22
CA LYS A 27 21.16 3.74 22.65
C LYS A 27 21.84 2.92 21.55
N LYS A 28 21.06 2.35 20.61
CA LYS A 28 21.61 1.54 19.52
C LYS A 28 22.11 2.38 18.34
N GLY A 29 21.63 3.61 18.18
CA GLY A 29 21.98 4.48 17.04
C GLY A 29 21.55 3.97 15.66
N ASP A 30 20.59 3.06 15.60
CA ASP A 30 20.17 2.34 14.38
C ASP A 30 19.00 3.06 13.71
N PHE A 31 19.21 4.33 13.32
CA PHE A 31 18.15 5.25 12.90
C PHE A 31 17.63 5.05 11.47
N ILE A 32 18.43 4.51 10.55
CA ILE A 32 18.10 4.42 9.13
C ILE A 32 18.16 2.97 8.67
N LEU A 33 17.00 2.43 8.23
CA LEU A 33 16.84 1.08 7.67
C LEU A 33 17.44 -0.04 8.55
N GLY A 34 17.34 0.13 9.86
CA GLY A 34 17.97 -0.74 10.83
C GLY A 34 17.16 -1.99 11.20
N GLN A 35 17.58 -2.61 12.31
CA GLN A 35 16.96 -3.87 12.78
C GLN A 35 15.48 -3.70 13.11
N SER A 36 15.05 -2.55 13.65
CA SER A 36 13.66 -2.27 13.99
C SER A 36 12.79 -2.26 12.75
N VAL A 37 13.27 -1.64 11.65
CA VAL A 37 12.61 -1.63 10.36
C VAL A 37 12.49 -3.05 9.79
N SER A 38 13.58 -3.81 9.77
CA SER A 38 13.60 -5.20 9.27
C SER A 38 12.66 -6.11 10.06
N LYS A 39 12.60 -5.94 11.40
CA LYS A 39 11.68 -6.69 12.26
C LYS A 39 10.22 -6.33 11.97
N PHE A 40 9.92 -5.05 11.79
CA PHE A 40 8.58 -4.58 11.41
C PHE A 40 8.16 -5.16 10.07
N GLU A 41 9.00 -5.05 9.03
CA GLU A 41 8.75 -5.63 7.71
C GLU A 41 8.44 -7.14 7.81
N LYS A 42 9.28 -7.92 8.51
CA LYS A 42 9.07 -9.36 8.72
C LYS A 42 7.74 -9.67 9.43
N ASN A 43 7.37 -8.89 10.44
CA ASN A 43 6.13 -9.10 11.17
C ASN A 43 4.91 -8.73 10.33
N PHE A 44 5.00 -7.64 9.55
CA PHE A 44 3.91 -7.21 8.71
C PHE A 44 3.67 -8.16 7.52
N SER A 45 4.73 -8.70 6.92
CA SER A 45 4.58 -9.73 5.88
C SER A 45 3.89 -10.99 6.43
N LYS A 46 4.16 -11.39 7.68
CA LYS A 46 3.45 -12.49 8.35
C LYS A 46 1.97 -12.16 8.57
N LEU A 47 1.65 -10.94 9.02
CA LEU A 47 0.27 -10.47 9.21
C LEU A 47 -0.52 -10.56 7.91
N CYS A 48 0.05 -10.07 6.80
CA CYS A 48 -0.57 -10.09 5.48
C CYS A 48 -0.51 -11.47 4.79
N LYS A 49 0.23 -12.44 5.34
CA LYS A 49 0.57 -13.72 4.65
C LYS A 49 1.20 -13.50 3.28
N SER A 50 2.00 -12.43 3.14
CA SER A 50 2.82 -12.15 1.96
C SER A 50 4.25 -12.66 2.17
N LYS A 51 4.99 -12.88 1.06
CA LYS A 51 6.38 -13.33 1.13
C LYS A 51 7.32 -12.19 1.57
N PHE A 52 7.04 -10.98 1.12
CA PHE A 52 7.92 -9.83 1.31
C PHE A 52 7.13 -8.58 1.69
N SER A 53 7.76 -7.71 2.45
CA SER A 53 7.29 -6.36 2.70
C SER A 53 8.45 -5.36 2.75
N ILE A 54 8.17 -4.12 2.37
CA ILE A 54 9.13 -3.03 2.25
C ILE A 54 8.48 -1.78 2.84
N SER A 55 9.02 -1.26 3.93
CA SER A 55 8.58 0.00 4.54
C SER A 55 9.03 1.21 3.71
N CYS A 56 8.27 2.30 3.79
CA CYS A 56 8.57 3.58 3.17
C CYS A 56 8.02 4.73 4.02
N ALA A 57 8.17 5.97 3.55
CA ALA A 57 7.85 7.15 4.32
C ALA A 57 6.36 7.28 4.68
N ASN A 58 5.45 6.97 3.76
CA ASN A 58 4.00 7.08 3.98
C ASN A 58 3.23 6.25 2.94
N GLY A 59 1.89 6.26 3.03
CA GLY A 59 1.03 5.51 2.09
C GLY A 59 1.06 6.05 0.66
N THR A 60 1.22 7.35 0.47
CA THR A 60 1.33 7.98 -0.87
C THR A 60 2.62 7.53 -1.56
N ASP A 61 3.73 7.51 -0.82
CA ASP A 61 5.00 7.01 -1.33
C ASP A 61 4.92 5.50 -1.62
N ALA A 62 4.21 4.73 -0.79
CA ALA A 62 3.99 3.30 -1.06
C ALA A 62 3.32 3.08 -2.41
N LEU A 63 2.25 3.82 -2.73
CA LEU A 63 1.55 3.77 -4.02
C LEU A 63 2.46 4.22 -5.17
N THR A 64 3.17 5.34 -4.99
CA THR A 64 4.07 5.91 -6.01
C THR A 64 5.22 4.94 -6.32
N LEU A 65 5.86 4.37 -5.31
CA LEU A 65 6.93 3.39 -5.46
C LEU A 65 6.44 2.10 -6.13
N ALA A 66 5.25 1.62 -5.75
CA ALA A 66 4.62 0.47 -6.38
C ALA A 66 4.42 0.70 -7.88
N LEU A 67 3.89 1.86 -8.28
CA LEU A 67 3.70 2.22 -9.69
C LEU A 67 5.03 2.36 -10.43
N LYS A 68 6.02 3.06 -9.84
CA LYS A 68 7.35 3.23 -10.44
C LYS A 68 8.10 1.90 -10.63
N SER A 69 7.86 0.92 -9.74
CA SER A 69 8.48 -0.41 -9.86
C SER A 69 8.03 -1.19 -11.09
N LEU A 70 6.92 -0.82 -11.72
CA LEU A 70 6.42 -1.45 -12.94
C LEU A 70 7.11 -0.92 -14.21
N ASN A 71 7.88 0.16 -14.14
CA ASN A 71 8.59 0.79 -15.26
C ASN A 71 7.72 0.97 -16.51
N LEU A 72 6.51 1.49 -16.34
CA LEU A 72 5.54 1.65 -17.42
C LEU A 72 5.85 2.89 -18.26
N LYS A 73 5.46 2.83 -19.54
CA LYS A 73 5.55 3.99 -20.44
C LYS A 73 4.71 5.15 -19.88
N GLN A 74 5.29 6.35 -19.92
CA GLN A 74 4.60 7.60 -19.57
C GLN A 74 3.22 7.70 -20.24
N GLY A 75 2.21 8.12 -19.48
CA GLY A 75 0.84 8.23 -19.97
C GLY A 75 0.07 6.91 -20.06
N SER A 76 0.67 5.77 -19.65
CA SER A 76 -0.08 4.52 -19.48
C SER A 76 -1.25 4.71 -18.50
N GLU A 77 -2.39 4.10 -18.78
CA GLU A 77 -3.60 4.30 -18.01
C GLU A 77 -3.64 3.41 -16.75
N VAL A 78 -3.97 4.04 -15.62
CA VAL A 78 -4.21 3.38 -14.33
C VAL A 78 -5.67 3.61 -13.94
N ILE A 79 -6.45 2.56 -13.86
CA ILE A 79 -7.86 2.66 -13.44
C ILE A 79 -7.93 2.67 -11.92
N ILE A 80 -8.59 3.69 -11.37
CA ILE A 80 -8.79 3.91 -9.93
C ILE A 80 -10.28 4.17 -9.63
N PRO A 81 -10.77 3.90 -8.41
CA PRO A 81 -12.12 4.32 -8.02
C PRO A 81 -12.21 5.85 -7.93
N ALA A 82 -13.35 6.41 -8.31
CA ALA A 82 -13.63 7.85 -8.14
C ALA A 82 -13.77 8.24 -6.65
N MET A 83 -14.26 7.32 -5.82
CA MET A 83 -14.35 7.48 -4.38
C MET A 83 -13.13 6.88 -3.71
N THR A 84 -12.15 7.72 -3.40
CA THR A 84 -10.94 7.36 -2.68
C THR A 84 -10.30 8.60 -2.05
N TYR A 85 -9.29 8.40 -1.22
CA TYR A 85 -8.43 9.49 -0.77
C TYR A 85 -7.54 9.97 -1.93
N CYS A 86 -7.32 11.28 -2.03
CA CYS A 86 -6.62 11.90 -3.16
C CYS A 86 -5.22 11.32 -3.45
N SER A 87 -4.54 10.74 -2.46
CA SER A 87 -3.23 10.08 -2.64
C SER A 87 -3.25 8.99 -3.70
N THR A 88 -4.37 8.27 -3.88
CA THR A 88 -4.51 7.26 -4.92
C THR A 88 -4.34 7.88 -6.32
N ALA A 89 -4.96 9.04 -6.57
CA ALA A 89 -4.81 9.76 -7.84
C ALA A 89 -3.44 10.44 -7.98
N PHE A 90 -2.97 11.10 -6.91
CA PHE A 90 -1.67 11.78 -6.92
C PHE A 90 -0.50 10.83 -7.13
N SER A 91 -0.55 9.62 -6.57
CA SER A 91 0.50 8.63 -6.81
C SER A 91 0.62 8.22 -8.27
N VAL A 92 -0.50 8.17 -9.01
CA VAL A 92 -0.52 7.90 -10.44
C VAL A 92 0.13 9.04 -11.22
N ILE A 93 -0.22 10.29 -10.88
CA ILE A 93 0.37 11.49 -11.50
C ILE A 93 1.87 11.56 -11.19
N ASN A 94 2.29 11.33 -9.95
CA ASN A 94 3.69 11.34 -9.52
C ASN A 94 4.53 10.23 -10.18
N ALA A 95 3.88 9.19 -10.68
CA ALA A 95 4.51 8.14 -11.48
C ALA A 95 4.51 8.46 -12.99
N ASN A 96 4.10 9.67 -13.42
CA ASN A 96 3.93 10.10 -14.81
C ASN A 96 2.94 9.22 -15.62
N LEU A 97 1.92 8.69 -14.94
CA LEU A 97 0.87 7.86 -15.51
C LEU A 97 -0.45 8.62 -15.53
N LYS A 98 -1.46 8.09 -16.25
CA LYS A 98 -2.76 8.72 -16.43
C LYS A 98 -3.83 8.05 -15.57
N PRO A 99 -4.41 8.71 -14.57
CA PRO A 99 -5.53 8.15 -13.80
C PRO A 99 -6.82 8.13 -14.65
N ILE A 100 -7.53 7.01 -14.62
CA ILE A 100 -8.84 6.82 -15.22
C ILE A 100 -9.81 6.47 -14.10
N LEU A 101 -10.78 7.37 -13.88
CA LEU A 101 -11.75 7.21 -12.81
C LEU A 101 -12.87 6.25 -13.20
N VAL A 102 -13.25 5.40 -12.26
CA VAL A 102 -14.40 4.52 -12.33
C VAL A 102 -15.23 4.69 -11.06
N ASP A 103 -16.51 4.85 -11.23
CA ASP A 103 -17.46 4.99 -10.13
C ASP A 103 -17.43 3.78 -9.19
N THR A 104 -17.92 3.99 -7.98
CA THR A 104 -18.19 2.92 -7.04
C THR A 104 -19.52 2.24 -7.33
N LYS A 105 -19.69 1.04 -6.81
CA LYS A 105 -20.97 0.35 -6.81
C LYS A 105 -21.98 1.13 -5.96
N TYR A 106 -23.24 1.17 -6.39
CA TYR A 106 -24.31 1.82 -5.62
C TYR A 106 -24.35 1.29 -4.18
N MET A 107 -24.44 2.19 -3.21
CA MET A 107 -24.42 1.88 -1.76
C MET A 107 -23.20 1.08 -1.28
N SER A 108 -22.05 1.18 -1.98
CA SER A 108 -20.80 0.52 -1.60
C SER A 108 -19.61 1.45 -1.81
N PRO A 109 -18.59 1.42 -0.94
CA PRO A 109 -17.38 2.21 -1.12
C PRO A 109 -16.39 1.59 -2.11
N THR A 110 -16.70 0.42 -2.68
CA THR A 110 -15.79 -0.30 -3.59
C THR A 110 -16.06 0.03 -5.05
N ILE A 111 -15.02 -0.07 -5.88
CA ILE A 111 -15.10 0.15 -7.32
C ILE A 111 -16.17 -0.76 -7.96
N ASP A 112 -16.98 -0.21 -8.87
CA ASP A 112 -17.97 -0.96 -9.65
C ASP A 112 -17.26 -1.81 -10.71
N LEU A 113 -17.34 -3.14 -10.58
CA LEU A 113 -16.65 -4.07 -11.46
C LEU A 113 -17.23 -4.10 -12.89
N ASP A 114 -18.50 -3.80 -13.07
CA ASP A 114 -19.13 -3.77 -14.40
C ASP A 114 -18.70 -2.49 -15.15
N LYS A 115 -18.66 -1.35 -14.45
CA LYS A 115 -18.12 -0.10 -15.00
C LYS A 115 -16.61 -0.23 -15.25
N LEU A 116 -15.86 -0.88 -14.36
CA LEU A 116 -14.44 -1.19 -14.54
C LEU A 116 -14.21 -1.97 -15.84
N LYS A 117 -14.97 -3.03 -16.06
CA LYS A 117 -14.85 -3.87 -17.26
C LYS A 117 -15.00 -3.05 -18.56
N LYS A 118 -15.92 -2.09 -18.60
CA LYS A 118 -16.15 -1.20 -19.74
C LYS A 118 -15.02 -0.20 -19.99
N LYS A 119 -14.23 0.14 -18.96
CA LYS A 119 -13.12 1.11 -19.05
C LYS A 119 -11.78 0.49 -19.45
N ILE A 120 -11.63 -0.84 -19.30
CA ILE A 120 -10.40 -1.52 -19.68
C ILE A 120 -10.20 -1.45 -21.21
N ASN A 121 -9.04 -0.95 -21.62
CA ASN A 121 -8.67 -0.81 -23.04
C ASN A 121 -7.17 -1.14 -23.24
N LYS A 122 -6.64 -0.97 -24.48
CA LYS A 122 -5.24 -1.29 -24.83
C LYS A 122 -4.20 -0.44 -24.10
N LYS A 123 -4.57 0.76 -23.60
CA LYS A 123 -3.70 1.67 -22.84
C LYS A 123 -3.69 1.35 -21.34
N THR A 124 -4.67 0.57 -20.86
CA THR A 124 -4.76 0.17 -19.46
C THR A 124 -3.61 -0.75 -19.10
N LYS A 125 -2.79 -0.35 -18.12
CA LYS A 125 -1.65 -1.11 -17.61
C LYS A 125 -1.76 -1.47 -16.15
N VAL A 126 -2.54 -0.72 -15.38
CA VAL A 126 -2.76 -0.98 -13.95
C VAL A 126 -4.25 -0.83 -13.61
N ILE A 127 -4.74 -1.69 -12.77
CA ILE A 127 -5.99 -1.50 -12.02
C ILE A 127 -5.58 -1.35 -10.54
N MET A 128 -6.00 -0.24 -9.94
CA MET A 128 -5.69 0.08 -8.55
C MET A 128 -6.99 0.17 -7.73
N PRO A 129 -7.56 -0.98 -7.31
CA PRO A 129 -8.70 -0.99 -6.41
C PRO A 129 -8.30 -0.48 -5.04
N VAL A 130 -9.25 0.13 -4.32
CA VAL A 130 -9.07 0.62 -2.96
C VAL A 130 -10.01 -0.15 -2.03
N HIS A 131 -9.47 -0.71 -0.97
CA HIS A 131 -10.23 -1.40 0.08
C HIS A 131 -10.73 -0.39 1.12
N LEU A 132 -11.57 0.54 0.66
CA LEU A 132 -12.02 1.68 1.43
C LEU A 132 -12.84 1.24 2.64
N TYR A 133 -12.55 1.82 3.81
CA TYR A 133 -13.18 1.48 5.11
C TYR A 133 -13.09 -0.01 5.48
N GLY A 134 -12.11 -0.73 4.96
CA GLY A 134 -11.96 -2.18 5.18
C GLY A 134 -12.86 -3.04 4.30
N SER A 135 -13.66 -2.45 3.40
CA SER A 135 -14.49 -3.17 2.43
C SER A 135 -13.60 -3.75 1.32
N VAL A 136 -13.43 -5.07 1.32
CA VAL A 136 -12.50 -5.74 0.41
C VAL A 136 -13.09 -5.87 -0.99
N VAL A 137 -12.37 -5.37 -2.00
CA VAL A 137 -12.70 -5.56 -3.41
C VAL A 137 -12.35 -6.99 -3.82
N ASP A 138 -13.22 -7.63 -4.60
CA ASP A 138 -12.96 -8.97 -5.13
C ASP A 138 -11.85 -8.96 -6.20
N ILE A 139 -10.62 -9.11 -5.75
CA ILE A 139 -9.42 -9.16 -6.61
C ILE A 139 -9.46 -10.38 -7.56
N ASN A 140 -10.09 -11.47 -7.15
CA ASN A 140 -10.18 -12.65 -8.02
C ASN A 140 -11.10 -12.40 -9.22
N LYS A 141 -12.18 -11.64 -9.05
CA LYS A 141 -13.02 -11.21 -10.17
C LYS A 141 -12.24 -10.28 -11.11
N ILE A 142 -11.45 -9.34 -10.58
CA ILE A 142 -10.59 -8.49 -11.42
C ILE A 142 -9.58 -9.36 -12.18
N LYS A 143 -8.91 -10.32 -11.54
CA LYS A 143 -7.98 -11.25 -12.20
C LYS A 143 -8.65 -12.04 -13.34
N LYS A 144 -9.85 -12.55 -13.12
CA LYS A 144 -10.63 -13.23 -14.17
C LYS A 144 -10.99 -12.29 -15.34
N MET A 145 -11.35 -11.04 -15.01
CA MET A 145 -11.72 -10.02 -15.99
C MET A 145 -10.55 -9.62 -16.89
N ILE A 146 -9.35 -9.44 -16.32
CA ILE A 146 -8.16 -9.10 -17.11
C ILE A 146 -7.64 -10.30 -17.92
N GLY A 147 -7.83 -11.53 -17.44
CA GLY A 147 -7.37 -12.74 -18.13
C GLY A 147 -5.87 -12.75 -18.38
N LYS A 148 -5.46 -12.96 -19.64
CA LYS A 148 -4.05 -12.98 -20.08
C LYS A 148 -3.50 -11.59 -20.46
N ARG A 149 -4.26 -10.51 -20.26
CA ARG A 149 -3.78 -9.15 -20.59
C ARG A 149 -2.63 -8.75 -19.68
N ASP A 150 -1.68 -8.01 -20.21
CA ASP A 150 -0.56 -7.42 -19.46
C ASP A 150 -1.07 -6.20 -18.65
N ILE A 151 -1.81 -6.49 -17.58
CA ILE A 151 -2.39 -5.51 -16.66
C ILE A 151 -2.04 -5.95 -15.23
N PHE A 152 -1.41 -5.05 -14.48
CA PHE A 152 -1.07 -5.26 -13.08
C PHE A 152 -2.21 -4.87 -12.16
N ILE A 153 -2.27 -5.48 -11.00
CA ILE A 153 -3.17 -5.08 -9.91
C ILE A 153 -2.30 -4.58 -8.75
N ILE A 154 -2.48 -3.32 -8.39
CA ILE A 154 -1.92 -2.73 -7.17
C ILE A 154 -3.10 -2.37 -6.27
N ASP A 155 -3.27 -3.04 -5.13
CA ASP A 155 -4.35 -2.71 -4.22
C ASP A 155 -3.92 -1.68 -3.16
N ASP A 156 -4.74 -0.66 -3.00
CA ASP A 156 -4.61 0.33 -1.94
C ASP A 156 -5.34 -0.18 -0.69
N CYS A 157 -4.55 -0.61 0.28
CA CYS A 157 -5.00 -1.19 1.53
C CYS A 157 -4.85 -0.22 2.72
N ALA A 158 -4.71 1.08 2.47
CA ALA A 158 -4.46 2.09 3.50
C ALA A 158 -5.51 2.12 4.62
N GLN A 159 -6.68 1.54 4.42
CA GLN A 159 -7.76 1.44 5.40
C GLN A 159 -8.22 -0.01 5.66
N ALA A 160 -7.40 -1.00 5.31
CA ALA A 160 -7.80 -2.41 5.34
C ALA A 160 -6.79 -3.33 6.04
N HIS A 161 -6.10 -2.81 7.08
CA HIS A 161 -5.16 -3.60 7.87
C HIS A 161 -5.88 -4.79 8.53
N GLY A 162 -5.40 -6.01 8.25
CA GLY A 162 -5.96 -7.24 8.78
C GLY A 162 -7.28 -7.70 8.14
N ALA A 163 -7.83 -6.95 7.17
CA ALA A 163 -9.02 -7.37 6.44
C ALA A 163 -8.77 -8.63 5.60
N LYS A 164 -9.85 -9.35 5.32
CA LYS A 164 -9.82 -10.59 4.55
C LYS A 164 -10.87 -10.57 3.44
N ASP A 165 -10.59 -11.25 2.34
CA ASP A 165 -11.59 -11.50 1.29
C ASP A 165 -12.63 -12.53 1.77
N ASP A 166 -13.68 -12.75 0.96
CA ASP A 166 -14.75 -13.71 1.24
C ASP A 166 -14.27 -15.17 1.40
N LYS A 167 -13.02 -15.46 1.01
CA LYS A 167 -12.37 -16.77 1.15
C LYS A 167 -11.42 -16.83 2.34
N GLY A 168 -11.40 -15.81 3.19
CA GLY A 168 -10.53 -15.72 4.36
C GLY A 168 -9.05 -15.40 4.05
N LYS A 169 -8.71 -14.99 2.81
CA LYS A 169 -7.35 -14.59 2.45
C LYS A 169 -7.08 -13.15 2.88
N ASN A 170 -5.91 -12.92 3.45
CA ASN A 170 -5.54 -11.61 3.97
C ASN A 170 -5.29 -10.61 2.82
N VAL A 171 -5.85 -9.42 2.97
CA VAL A 171 -5.45 -8.23 2.20
C VAL A 171 -3.95 -8.01 2.38
N GLY A 172 -3.27 -7.59 1.30
CA GLY A 172 -1.81 -7.52 1.26
C GLY A 172 -1.14 -8.76 0.65
N SER A 173 -1.92 -9.81 0.34
CA SER A 173 -1.44 -10.99 -0.39
C SER A 173 -2.24 -11.29 -1.67
N LEU A 174 -3.25 -10.49 -1.97
CA LEU A 174 -4.24 -10.78 -3.02
C LEU A 174 -3.79 -10.29 -4.41
N ALA A 175 -3.18 -9.10 -4.49
CA ALA A 175 -2.75 -8.45 -5.72
C ALA A 175 -1.29 -8.78 -6.09
N ASN A 176 -0.77 -8.17 -7.17
CA ASN A 176 0.65 -8.24 -7.52
C ASN A 176 1.50 -7.48 -6.50
N ILE A 177 1.03 -6.30 -6.10
CA ILE A 177 1.63 -5.43 -5.09
C ILE A 177 0.48 -4.84 -4.27
N SER A 178 0.64 -4.73 -2.96
CA SER A 178 -0.32 -4.09 -2.05
C SER A 178 0.37 -3.01 -1.23
N THR A 179 -0.35 -1.93 -0.94
CA THR A 179 0.20 -0.76 -0.25
C THR A 179 -0.61 -0.40 0.98
N PHE A 180 0.06 0.02 2.05
CA PHE A 180 -0.57 0.38 3.30
C PHE A 180 -0.04 1.72 3.81
N SER A 181 -0.87 2.43 4.57
CA SER A 181 -0.53 3.65 5.28
C SER A 181 -0.62 3.42 6.78
N PHE A 182 0.33 3.94 7.53
CA PHE A 182 0.29 3.98 8.98
C PHE A 182 0.14 5.41 9.51
N TYR A 183 -0.48 6.31 8.72
CA TYR A 183 -0.88 7.61 9.24
C TYR A 183 -1.57 7.44 10.61
N PRO A 184 -1.34 8.32 11.60
CA PRO A 184 -1.78 8.10 12.99
C PRO A 184 -3.25 7.71 13.16
N GLY A 185 -4.14 8.19 12.29
CA GLY A 185 -5.57 7.86 12.32
C GLY A 185 -5.97 6.55 11.63
N LYS A 186 -5.03 5.73 11.15
CA LYS A 186 -5.32 4.43 10.52
C LYS A 186 -5.55 3.34 11.56
N ASN A 187 -6.15 2.20 11.13
CA ASN A 187 -6.42 1.04 12.00
C ASN A 187 -5.16 0.54 12.73
N LEU A 188 -4.00 0.64 12.08
CA LEU A 188 -2.70 0.46 12.66
C LEU A 188 -1.91 1.74 12.37
N GLY A 189 -1.88 2.67 13.32
CA GLY A 189 -1.27 3.99 13.18
C GLY A 189 0.13 4.02 13.79
N ALA A 190 1.04 4.75 13.15
CA ALA A 190 2.33 5.14 13.72
C ALA A 190 2.19 6.48 14.50
N TYR A 191 3.19 6.83 15.28
CA TYR A 191 3.30 8.16 15.90
C TYR A 191 4.02 9.14 14.97
N GLY A 192 3.60 9.17 13.72
CA GLY A 192 4.12 9.97 12.63
C GLY A 192 3.77 9.32 11.29
N ASP A 193 4.48 9.69 10.24
CA ASP A 193 4.29 9.12 8.92
C ASP A 193 4.98 7.75 8.80
N ALA A 194 4.28 6.78 8.23
CA ALA A 194 4.85 5.51 7.80
C ALA A 194 3.97 4.85 6.73
N GLY A 195 4.59 4.05 5.88
CA GLY A 195 3.93 3.22 4.87
C GLY A 195 4.65 1.90 4.69
N ILE A 196 3.99 0.93 4.04
CA ILE A 196 4.60 -0.34 3.68
C ILE A 196 3.98 -0.89 2.40
N ILE A 197 4.80 -1.59 1.65
CA ILE A 197 4.42 -2.29 0.41
C ILE A 197 4.59 -3.78 0.67
N THR A 198 3.64 -4.60 0.21
CA THR A 198 3.76 -6.06 0.25
C THR A 198 3.70 -6.66 -1.14
N THR A 199 4.43 -7.75 -1.35
CA THR A 199 4.39 -8.50 -2.61
C THR A 199 4.82 -9.95 -2.40
N ASN A 200 4.38 -10.84 -3.29
CA ASN A 200 4.85 -12.22 -3.34
C ASN A 200 5.95 -12.44 -4.40
N ASN A 201 6.31 -11.41 -5.14
CA ASN A 201 7.29 -11.47 -6.23
C ASN A 201 8.65 -10.94 -5.77
N LYS A 202 9.70 -11.77 -5.86
CA LYS A 202 11.07 -11.42 -5.45
C LYS A 202 11.67 -10.30 -6.30
N TYR A 203 11.34 -10.23 -7.59
CA TYR A 203 11.81 -9.16 -8.48
C TYR A 203 11.33 -7.78 -8.00
N TYR A 204 10.02 -7.62 -7.76
CA TYR A 204 9.48 -6.36 -7.23
C TYR A 204 10.00 -6.05 -5.83
N TYR A 205 10.20 -7.07 -4.99
CA TYR A 205 10.82 -6.86 -3.69
C TYR A 205 12.21 -6.23 -3.79
N SER A 206 13.10 -6.78 -4.62
CA SER A 206 14.45 -6.24 -4.81
C SER A 206 14.40 -4.83 -5.39
N LEU A 207 13.58 -4.60 -6.41
CA LEU A 207 13.46 -3.29 -7.06
C LEU A 207 12.90 -2.22 -6.10
N LEU A 208 11.86 -2.55 -5.34
CA LEU A 208 11.25 -1.63 -4.37
C LEU A 208 12.22 -1.27 -3.25
N ARG A 209 13.08 -2.18 -2.83
CA ARG A 209 14.14 -1.89 -1.86
C ARG A 209 15.14 -0.87 -2.39
N LYS A 210 15.54 -0.97 -3.66
CA LYS A 210 16.40 0.01 -4.34
C LYS A 210 15.68 1.36 -4.47
N LEU A 211 14.46 1.39 -4.98
CA LEU A 211 13.68 2.61 -5.17
C LEU A 211 13.45 3.38 -3.85
N ARG A 212 13.18 2.67 -2.75
CA ARG A 212 13.04 3.26 -1.42
C ARG A 212 14.32 3.95 -0.95
N ASN A 213 15.47 3.51 -1.39
CA ASN A 213 16.78 3.92 -0.89
C ASN A 213 17.68 4.50 -2.00
N LEU A 214 17.14 5.41 -2.80
CA LEU A 214 17.89 6.18 -3.82
C LEU A 214 18.64 5.31 -4.83
N GLY A 215 18.10 4.14 -5.18
CA GLY A 215 18.75 3.17 -6.08
C GLY A 215 19.74 2.23 -5.37
N SER A 216 19.98 2.41 -4.08
CA SER A 216 21.00 1.67 -3.35
C SER A 216 20.43 0.41 -2.69
N GLU A 217 21.00 -0.75 -2.96
CA GLU A 217 20.66 -2.01 -2.29
C GLU A 217 21.41 -2.17 -0.96
N LYS A 218 22.63 -1.71 -0.90
CA LYS A 218 23.50 -1.69 0.31
C LYS A 218 23.86 -0.25 0.64
N LYS A 219 24.06 0.04 1.92
CA LYS A 219 24.46 1.37 2.40
C LYS A 219 25.72 1.83 1.66
N PHE A 220 25.68 3.04 1.06
CA PHE A 220 26.76 3.66 0.30
C PHE A 220 27.16 2.95 -1.03
N VAL A 221 26.39 2.00 -1.53
CA VAL A 221 26.61 1.37 -2.85
C VAL A 221 25.44 1.72 -3.74
N HIS A 222 25.64 2.57 -4.74
CA HIS A 222 24.67 2.96 -5.75
C HIS A 222 24.94 2.18 -7.03
N GLU A 223 23.89 1.65 -7.66
CA GLU A 223 23.93 0.96 -8.97
C GLU A 223 23.22 1.80 -10.02
#